data_4a5406f0a90ff1822cf6edee087529a1
#
_entry.id   4a5406f0a90ff1822cf6edee087529a1
#
_cell.length_a   1.000
_cell.length_b   1.000
_cell.length_c   1.000
_cell.angle_alpha   90.00
_cell.angle_beta   90.00
_cell.angle_gamma   90.00
#
_symmetry.space_group_name_H-M   'P 1'
#
loop_
_entity.id
_entity.type
_entity.pdbx_description
1 polymer ?
#
loop_
_entity_poly.entity_id
_entity_poly.type
_entity_poly.pdbx_seq_one_letter_code
_entity_poly.pdbx_strand_id
1 'polypeptide(L)'
;MDSLVRFSEINQAKTFEFNLTLSKEQNLQLIKRLDLLSLKKVSFMGNLSPLAEDRWALEAELRATVKQKCVITLKPVQTIVSETVNRTFAPLDVQKGTEIIDDGASPVFFDDTLQEFNDTIDLLEIIFEELAVILPLYPKCDGVKSDPYTITEPGKNPLTEENLKPFA
;
A
#
# COMPACT_ATOMS: atom_id res chain seq x y z
N MET A 1 -7.12 1.44 -20.76
CA MET A 1 -8.15 1.97 -19.86
C MET A 1 -7.51 3.08 -19.05
N ASP A 2 -8.16 4.22 -18.89
CA ASP A 2 -7.63 5.29 -18.04
C ASP A 2 -7.62 4.82 -16.58
N SER A 3 -6.62 5.26 -15.80
CA SER A 3 -6.53 4.92 -14.37
C SER A 3 -7.56 5.68 -13.52
N LEU A 4 -8.13 6.75 -14.07
CA LEU A 4 -9.13 7.57 -13.41
C LEU A 4 -10.53 7.00 -13.66
N VAL A 5 -11.23 6.69 -12.58
CA VAL A 5 -12.63 6.26 -12.58
C VAL A 5 -13.47 7.38 -11.99
N ARG A 6 -14.49 7.84 -12.74
CA ARG A 6 -15.44 8.87 -12.28
C ARG A 6 -16.74 8.21 -11.88
N PHE A 7 -17.18 8.45 -10.65
CA PHE A 7 -18.41 7.87 -10.13
C PHE A 7 -19.65 8.42 -10.81
N SER A 8 -19.62 9.68 -11.24
CA SER A 8 -20.71 10.30 -12.04
C SER A 8 -20.93 9.62 -13.41
N GLU A 9 -19.90 8.93 -13.93
CA GLU A 9 -19.98 8.23 -15.22
C GLU A 9 -20.36 6.73 -15.07
N ILE A 10 -20.33 6.20 -13.83
CA ILE A 10 -20.68 4.80 -13.53
C ILE A 10 -22.16 4.72 -13.14
N ASN A 11 -22.82 3.68 -13.62
CA ASN A 11 -24.20 3.40 -13.24
C ASN A 11 -24.26 2.99 -11.76
N GLN A 12 -24.83 3.85 -10.91
CA GLN A 12 -24.97 3.62 -9.46
C GLN A 12 -25.81 2.40 -9.06
N ALA A 13 -26.49 1.76 -10.02
CA ALA A 13 -27.28 0.57 -9.79
C ALA A 13 -26.54 -0.73 -10.13
N LYS A 14 -25.30 -0.67 -10.64
CA LYS A 14 -24.57 -1.83 -11.14
C LYS A 14 -23.11 -1.83 -10.67
N THR A 15 -22.61 -3.02 -10.40
CA THR A 15 -21.18 -3.24 -10.19
C THR A 15 -20.38 -2.91 -11.46
N PHE A 16 -19.32 -2.14 -11.31
CA PHE A 16 -18.40 -1.77 -12.37
C PHE A 16 -17.14 -2.63 -12.28
N GLU A 17 -16.94 -3.49 -13.28
CA GLU A 17 -15.72 -4.31 -13.37
C GLU A 17 -14.62 -3.58 -14.13
N PHE A 18 -13.38 -3.70 -13.66
CA PHE A 18 -12.23 -3.10 -14.32
C PHE A 18 -11.05 -4.06 -14.40
N ASN A 19 -10.23 -3.85 -15.42
CA ASN A 19 -8.95 -4.53 -15.60
C ASN A 19 -7.95 -3.50 -16.08
N LEU A 20 -7.11 -3.02 -15.17
CA LEU A 20 -6.11 -2.01 -15.44
C LEU A 20 -4.76 -2.67 -15.76
N THR A 21 -4.26 -2.37 -16.95
CA THR A 21 -2.88 -2.67 -17.35
C THR A 21 -2.15 -1.35 -17.51
N LEU A 22 -1.01 -1.20 -16.87
CA LEU A 22 -0.26 0.05 -16.87
C LEU A 22 0.36 0.36 -18.24
N SER A 23 0.30 1.62 -18.63
CA SER A 23 1.09 2.14 -19.75
C SER A 23 2.57 2.18 -19.37
N LYS A 24 3.43 2.39 -20.38
CA LYS A 24 4.89 2.52 -20.13
C LYS A 24 5.21 3.72 -19.25
N GLU A 25 4.50 4.83 -19.46
CA GLU A 25 4.66 6.06 -18.68
C GLU A 25 4.26 5.86 -17.22
N GLN A 26 3.07 5.27 -17.00
CA GLN A 26 2.57 4.94 -15.66
C GLN A 26 3.51 3.99 -14.92
N ASN A 27 4.00 2.97 -15.62
CA ASN A 27 4.96 2.03 -15.05
C ASN A 27 6.28 2.70 -14.64
N LEU A 28 6.84 3.56 -15.49
CA LEU A 28 8.05 4.35 -15.20
C LEU A 28 7.82 5.31 -14.02
N GLN A 29 6.64 5.89 -13.92
CA GLN A 29 6.25 6.78 -12.83
C GLN A 29 6.26 6.03 -11.48
N LEU A 30 5.67 4.83 -11.41
CA LEU A 30 5.70 3.99 -10.21
C LEU A 30 7.13 3.53 -9.86
N ILE A 31 7.92 3.11 -10.83
CA ILE A 31 9.33 2.74 -10.64
C ILE A 31 10.11 3.88 -9.98
N LYS A 32 9.91 5.11 -10.47
CA LYS A 32 10.59 6.30 -9.96
C LYS A 32 10.11 6.68 -8.55
N ARG A 33 8.79 6.65 -8.30
CA ARG A 33 8.20 7.02 -7.01
C ARG A 33 8.58 6.04 -5.89
N LEU A 34 8.68 4.74 -6.20
CA LEU A 34 8.99 3.67 -5.25
C LEU A 34 10.48 3.28 -5.23
N ASP A 35 11.34 3.99 -5.96
CA ASP A 35 12.78 3.69 -6.09
C ASP A 35 13.08 2.23 -6.44
N LEU A 36 12.36 1.70 -7.44
CA LEU A 36 12.49 0.32 -7.88
C LEU A 36 13.53 0.16 -8.99
N LEU A 37 14.17 -0.99 -9.07
CA LEU A 37 14.99 -1.38 -10.21
C LEU A 37 14.14 -1.78 -11.41
N SER A 38 13.03 -2.46 -11.18
CA SER A 38 12.06 -2.77 -12.23
C SER A 38 10.70 -3.15 -11.64
N LEU A 39 9.65 -2.88 -12.42
CA LEU A 39 8.27 -3.26 -12.15
C LEU A 39 7.70 -3.92 -13.41
N LYS A 40 7.25 -5.17 -13.31
CA LYS A 40 6.78 -5.97 -14.44
C LYS A 40 5.50 -6.74 -14.08
N LYS A 41 4.75 -7.11 -15.12
CA LYS A 41 3.54 -7.93 -14.99
C LYS A 41 2.54 -7.34 -14.00
N VAL A 42 2.39 -6.02 -14.00
CA VAL A 42 1.39 -5.36 -13.17
C VAL A 42 0.03 -5.62 -13.78
N SER A 43 -0.86 -6.16 -12.97
CA SER A 43 -2.28 -6.37 -13.27
C SER A 43 -3.08 -5.98 -12.04
N PHE A 44 -4.04 -5.11 -12.21
CA PHE A 44 -4.97 -4.69 -11.17
C PHE A 44 -6.39 -4.89 -11.70
N MET A 45 -7.05 -5.92 -11.19
CA MET A 45 -8.37 -6.35 -11.65
C MET A 45 -9.32 -6.42 -10.47
N GLY A 46 -10.53 -5.94 -10.67
CA GLY A 46 -11.50 -5.96 -9.60
C GLY A 46 -12.83 -5.33 -10.01
N ASN A 47 -13.59 -5.01 -9.00
CA ASN A 47 -14.90 -4.39 -9.15
C ASN A 47 -15.11 -3.25 -8.16
N LEU A 48 -15.95 -2.31 -8.56
CA LEU A 48 -16.52 -1.26 -7.74
C LEU A 48 -18.01 -1.51 -7.61
N SER A 49 -18.45 -1.81 -6.40
CA SER A 49 -19.85 -2.10 -6.10
C SER A 49 -20.50 -0.96 -5.30
N PRO A 50 -21.68 -0.48 -5.71
CA PRO A 50 -22.39 0.54 -4.95
C PRO A 50 -22.88 -0.02 -3.61
N LEU A 51 -22.69 0.73 -2.54
CA LEU A 51 -23.23 0.50 -1.21
C LEU A 51 -24.35 1.52 -0.91
N ALA A 52 -24.99 1.34 0.25
CA ALA A 52 -25.94 2.33 0.76
C ALA A 52 -25.23 3.68 1.05
N GLU A 53 -25.99 4.78 1.02
CA GLU A 53 -25.51 6.14 1.35
C GLU A 53 -24.38 6.65 0.43
N ASP A 54 -24.55 6.43 -0.87
CA ASP A 54 -23.59 6.88 -1.91
C ASP A 54 -22.15 6.38 -1.71
N ARG A 55 -21.98 5.33 -0.90
CA ARG A 55 -20.69 4.67 -0.71
C ARG A 55 -20.41 3.62 -1.78
N TRP A 56 -19.13 3.32 -1.97
CA TRP A 56 -18.68 2.33 -2.92
C TRP A 56 -17.64 1.39 -2.29
N ALA A 57 -17.80 0.10 -2.52
CA ALA A 57 -16.79 -0.90 -2.18
C ALA A 57 -15.91 -1.21 -3.39
N LEU A 58 -14.59 -1.17 -3.20
CA LEU A 58 -13.59 -1.66 -4.12
C LEU A 58 -13.10 -3.01 -3.63
N GLU A 59 -13.23 -4.02 -4.46
CA GLU A 59 -12.62 -5.34 -4.28
C GLU A 59 -11.75 -5.64 -5.48
N ALA A 60 -10.45 -5.75 -5.30
CA ALA A 60 -9.53 -5.95 -6.41
C ALA A 60 -8.35 -6.85 -6.04
N GLU A 61 -7.74 -7.45 -7.04
CA GLU A 61 -6.51 -8.21 -6.93
C GLU A 61 -5.37 -7.46 -7.61
N LEU A 62 -4.30 -7.21 -6.86
CA LEU A 62 -3.06 -6.62 -7.35
C LEU A 62 -2.01 -7.71 -7.53
N ARG A 63 -1.52 -7.88 -8.75
CA ARG A 63 -0.38 -8.76 -9.07
C ARG A 63 0.74 -7.96 -9.68
N ALA A 64 1.96 -8.19 -9.23
CA ALA A 64 3.14 -7.54 -9.77
C ALA A 64 4.41 -8.35 -9.54
N THR A 65 5.43 -8.12 -10.37
CA THR A 65 6.79 -8.62 -10.13
C THR A 65 7.71 -7.41 -9.99
N VAL A 66 8.24 -7.24 -8.79
CA VAL A 66 9.05 -6.08 -8.39
C VAL A 66 10.49 -6.48 -8.19
N LYS A 67 11.44 -5.63 -8.59
CA LYS A 67 12.85 -5.76 -8.22
C LYS A 67 13.31 -4.52 -7.49
N GLN A 68 13.83 -4.73 -6.29
CA GLN A 68 14.43 -3.70 -5.43
C GLN A 68 15.92 -3.94 -5.28
N LYS A 69 16.65 -2.94 -4.82
CA LYS A 69 18.09 -3.03 -4.56
C LYS A 69 18.32 -3.54 -3.14
N CYS A 70 19.05 -4.64 -2.98
CA CYS A 70 19.43 -5.12 -1.66
C CYS A 70 20.22 -4.05 -0.91
N VAL A 71 19.84 -3.74 0.33
CA VAL A 71 20.49 -2.69 1.14
C VAL A 71 21.93 -3.03 1.55
N ILE A 72 22.30 -4.32 1.51
CA ILE A 72 23.64 -4.77 1.94
C ILE A 72 24.53 -5.00 0.73
N THR A 73 24.06 -5.79 -0.27
CA THR A 73 24.88 -6.23 -1.41
C THR A 73 24.68 -5.44 -2.67
N LEU A 74 23.69 -4.54 -2.71
CA LEU A 74 23.28 -3.78 -3.88
C LEU A 74 22.79 -4.64 -5.06
N LYS A 75 22.71 -5.95 -4.89
CA LYS A 75 22.16 -6.87 -5.89
C LYS A 75 20.64 -6.76 -5.98
N PRO A 76 20.03 -7.09 -7.13
CA PRO A 76 18.58 -7.07 -7.27
C PRO A 76 17.91 -8.17 -6.44
N VAL A 77 16.91 -7.80 -5.65
CA VAL A 77 16.00 -8.69 -4.93
C VAL A 77 14.67 -8.68 -5.64
N GLN A 78 14.13 -9.84 -5.97
CA GLN A 78 12.83 -9.96 -6.65
C GLN A 78 11.75 -10.34 -5.63
N THR A 79 10.65 -9.57 -5.65
CA THR A 79 9.43 -9.83 -4.88
C THR A 79 8.28 -10.06 -5.85
N ILE A 80 7.52 -11.13 -5.63
CA ILE A 80 6.26 -11.38 -6.34
C ILE A 80 5.14 -10.93 -5.42
N VAL A 81 4.36 -9.96 -5.88
CA VAL A 81 3.20 -9.42 -5.18
C VAL A 81 1.95 -10.10 -5.72
N SER A 82 1.08 -10.56 -4.83
CA SER A 82 -0.26 -11.07 -5.12
C SER A 82 -1.13 -10.80 -3.91
N GLU A 83 -1.85 -9.67 -3.94
CA GLU A 83 -2.60 -9.16 -2.78
C GLU A 83 -4.02 -8.81 -3.17
N THR A 84 -4.93 -9.00 -2.21
CA THR A 84 -6.33 -8.57 -2.33
C THR A 84 -6.49 -7.21 -1.69
N VAL A 85 -7.02 -6.26 -2.45
CA VAL A 85 -7.25 -4.88 -2.03
C VAL A 85 -8.73 -4.69 -1.78
N ASN A 86 -9.08 -4.32 -0.56
CA ASN A 86 -10.45 -4.01 -0.15
C ASN A 86 -10.49 -2.60 0.42
N ARG A 87 -11.29 -1.72 -0.18
CA ARG A 87 -11.45 -0.33 0.27
C ARG A 87 -12.90 0.11 0.15
N THR A 88 -13.32 0.98 1.05
CA THR A 88 -14.63 1.62 0.98
C THR A 88 -14.44 3.11 0.73
N PHE A 89 -15.18 3.64 -0.23
CA PHE A 89 -15.16 5.05 -0.57
C PHE A 89 -16.46 5.70 -0.16
N ALA A 90 -16.40 6.87 0.49
CA ALA A 90 -17.54 7.67 0.88
C ALA A 90 -17.37 9.14 0.45
N PRO A 91 -18.45 9.81 0.02
CA PRO A 91 -18.42 11.24 -0.26
C PRO A 91 -18.04 12.04 1.00
N LEU A 92 -17.33 13.16 0.81
CA LEU A 92 -16.91 14.07 1.89
C LEU A 92 -18.05 14.53 2.80
N ASP A 93 -19.30 14.58 2.28
CA ASP A 93 -20.45 15.05 3.03
C ASP A 93 -21.05 13.99 3.98
N VAL A 94 -20.78 12.71 3.75
CA VAL A 94 -21.34 11.61 4.57
C VAL A 94 -20.65 11.52 5.92
N GLN A 95 -19.39 11.93 6.03
CA GLN A 95 -18.66 11.91 7.30
C GLN A 95 -19.12 13.00 8.30
N LYS A 96 -19.73 14.09 7.82
CA LYS A 96 -20.27 15.13 8.68
C LYS A 96 -21.52 14.70 9.47
N GLY A 97 -22.13 13.58 9.09
CA GLY A 97 -23.31 13.03 9.76
C GLY A 97 -23.03 12.13 10.98
N THR A 98 -21.79 11.72 11.20
CA THR A 98 -21.34 11.08 12.43
C THR A 98 -20.90 12.16 13.42
N GLU A 99 -21.82 13.06 13.80
CA GLU A 99 -21.64 13.88 15.01
C GLU A 99 -21.42 12.88 16.16
N ILE A 100 -20.27 13.02 16.78
CA ILE A 100 -19.92 12.36 18.02
C ILE A 100 -20.95 12.85 19.04
N ILE A 101 -22.02 12.08 19.24
CA ILE A 101 -22.81 12.23 20.44
C ILE A 101 -21.92 11.63 21.53
N ASP A 102 -21.17 12.50 22.20
CA ASP A 102 -20.36 12.18 23.37
C ASP A 102 -21.30 11.84 24.53
N ASP A 103 -21.82 10.62 24.52
CA ASP A 103 -22.52 10.02 25.67
C ASP A 103 -21.58 9.12 26.51
N GLY A 104 -20.27 9.19 26.22
CA GLY A 104 -19.20 8.58 27.02
C GLY A 104 -19.15 7.05 27.03
N ALA A 105 -19.91 6.34 26.18
CA ALA A 105 -20.06 4.90 26.27
C ALA A 105 -19.86 4.11 24.97
N SER A 106 -19.69 4.73 23.81
CA SER A 106 -19.52 4.00 22.54
C SER A 106 -18.10 4.12 22.04
N PRO A 107 -17.40 2.99 21.76
CA PRO A 107 -16.12 3.04 21.10
C PRO A 107 -16.32 3.59 19.69
N VAL A 108 -15.63 4.68 19.36
CA VAL A 108 -15.54 5.21 18.00
C VAL A 108 -14.80 4.18 17.18
N PHE A 109 -15.50 3.40 16.39
CA PHE A 109 -14.87 2.55 15.38
C PHE A 109 -14.45 3.42 14.21
N PHE A 110 -13.17 3.73 14.13
CA PHE A 110 -12.58 4.24 12.90
C PHE A 110 -12.51 3.07 11.92
N ASP A 111 -13.28 3.17 10.85
CA ASP A 111 -13.15 2.24 9.74
C ASP A 111 -11.94 2.68 8.90
N ASP A 112 -10.78 2.08 9.16
CA ASP A 112 -9.52 2.39 8.48
C ASP A 112 -9.58 2.10 6.97
N THR A 113 -10.62 1.41 6.51
CA THR A 113 -10.85 1.13 5.09
C THR A 113 -11.62 2.24 4.38
N LEU A 114 -12.19 3.19 5.13
CA LEU A 114 -12.99 4.28 4.58
C LEU A 114 -12.09 5.39 4.04
N GLN A 115 -12.20 5.64 2.74
CA GLN A 115 -11.51 6.74 2.06
C GLN A 115 -12.51 7.78 1.55
N GLU A 116 -12.14 9.04 1.73
CA GLU A 116 -12.90 10.15 1.15
C GLU A 116 -12.62 10.26 -0.36
N PHE A 117 -13.65 10.55 -1.15
CA PHE A 117 -13.47 10.81 -2.56
C PHE A 117 -14.27 12.02 -3.06
N ASN A 118 -13.75 12.68 -4.08
CA ASN A 118 -14.38 13.78 -4.81
C ASN A 118 -14.70 13.29 -6.23
N ASP A 119 -15.80 12.53 -6.41
CA ASP A 119 -16.27 12.01 -7.71
C ASP A 119 -15.27 11.17 -8.52
N THR A 120 -13.99 11.18 -8.18
CA THR A 120 -12.96 10.44 -8.93
C THR A 120 -12.06 9.62 -8.03
N ILE A 121 -11.76 8.37 -8.47
CA ILE A 121 -10.74 7.51 -7.88
C ILE A 121 -9.63 7.30 -8.91
N ASP A 122 -8.38 7.45 -8.50
CA ASP A 122 -7.22 7.07 -9.31
C ASP A 122 -6.72 5.67 -8.92
N LEU A 123 -7.01 4.68 -9.75
CA LEU A 123 -6.58 3.31 -9.56
C LEU A 123 -5.04 3.18 -9.56
N LEU A 124 -4.32 4.10 -10.23
CA LEU A 124 -2.86 4.12 -10.23
C LEU A 124 -2.31 4.52 -8.86
N GLU A 125 -2.97 5.46 -8.18
CA GLU A 125 -2.59 5.87 -6.83
C GLU A 125 -2.83 4.74 -5.83
N ILE A 126 -3.93 3.99 -5.96
CA ILE A 126 -4.19 2.80 -5.14
C ILE A 126 -3.07 1.76 -5.34
N ILE A 127 -2.67 1.47 -6.57
CA ILE A 127 -1.54 0.56 -6.84
C ILE A 127 -0.26 1.06 -6.18
N PHE A 128 0.02 2.37 -6.24
CA PHE A 128 1.19 2.97 -5.60
C PHE A 128 1.17 2.76 -4.09
N GLU A 129 0.06 3.08 -3.43
CA GLU A 129 -0.11 2.93 -1.98
C GLU A 129 0.04 1.48 -1.53
N GLU A 130 -0.63 0.54 -2.21
CA GLU A 130 -0.51 -0.88 -1.90
C GLU A 130 0.92 -1.39 -2.06
N LEU A 131 1.59 -1.07 -3.15
CA LEU A 131 2.98 -1.45 -3.34
C LEU A 131 3.89 -0.82 -2.28
N ALA A 132 3.65 0.43 -1.89
CA ALA A 132 4.43 1.10 -0.85
C ALA A 132 4.31 0.42 0.53
N VAL A 133 3.15 -0.16 0.83
CA VAL A 133 2.90 -0.88 2.09
C VAL A 133 3.48 -2.30 2.06
N ILE A 134 3.29 -3.01 0.94
CA ILE A 134 3.67 -4.43 0.82
C ILE A 134 5.18 -4.61 0.66
N LEU A 135 5.84 -3.70 -0.06
CA LEU A 135 7.25 -3.83 -0.35
C LEU A 135 8.11 -3.55 0.89
N PRO A 136 9.11 -4.38 1.17
CA PRO A 136 9.99 -4.14 2.30
C PRO A 136 10.79 -2.85 2.11
N LEU A 137 10.84 -2.02 3.15
CA LEU A 137 11.67 -0.81 3.19
C LEU A 137 13.17 -1.12 3.07
N TYR A 138 13.59 -2.28 3.58
CA TYR A 138 14.97 -2.74 3.59
C TYR A 138 15.09 -4.11 2.93
N PRO A 139 14.99 -4.19 1.59
CA PRO A 139 15.08 -5.46 0.89
C PRO A 139 16.47 -6.09 1.06
N LYS A 140 16.50 -7.36 1.46
CA LYS A 140 17.74 -8.13 1.67
C LYS A 140 17.73 -9.37 0.79
N CYS A 141 18.90 -9.70 0.22
CA CYS A 141 19.08 -10.97 -0.47
C CYS A 141 19.08 -12.11 0.54
N ASP A 142 18.59 -13.28 0.15
CA ASP A 142 18.65 -14.48 0.97
C ASP A 142 20.08 -14.84 1.35
N GLY A 143 20.27 -15.25 2.60
CA GLY A 143 21.56 -15.68 3.14
C GLY A 143 22.55 -14.56 3.47
N VAL A 144 22.19 -13.30 3.28
CA VAL A 144 23.04 -12.17 3.68
C VAL A 144 22.79 -11.84 5.14
N LYS A 145 23.80 -12.07 5.99
CA LYS A 145 23.82 -11.58 7.37
C LYS A 145 24.29 -10.12 7.34
N SER A 146 23.57 -9.24 8.02
CA SER A 146 24.12 -7.94 8.39
C SER A 146 25.11 -8.19 9.51
N ASP A 147 26.40 -7.94 9.27
CA ASP A 147 27.34 -7.89 10.37
C ASP A 147 26.87 -6.81 11.36
N PRO A 148 26.82 -7.13 12.66
CA PRO A 148 26.48 -6.11 13.65
C PRO A 148 27.52 -4.98 13.52
N TYR A 149 27.04 -3.80 13.13
CA TYR A 149 27.90 -2.63 13.05
C TYR A 149 28.18 -2.17 14.49
N THR A 150 29.30 -2.58 15.03
CA THR A 150 29.76 -2.16 16.37
C THR A 150 30.61 -0.91 16.24
N ILE A 151 30.06 0.23 16.68
CA ILE A 151 30.85 1.45 16.87
C ILE A 151 31.46 1.36 18.27
N THR A 152 32.79 1.27 18.34
CA THR A 152 33.53 1.33 19.60
C THR A 152 34.47 2.51 19.59
N GLU A 153 34.59 3.17 20.74
CA GLU A 153 35.68 4.11 20.96
C GLU A 153 37.04 3.37 20.94
N PRO A 154 38.09 4.01 20.44
CA PRO A 154 39.43 3.38 20.46
C PRO A 154 39.81 2.93 21.88
N GLY A 155 40.07 1.63 22.03
CA GLY A 155 40.46 1.04 23.31
C GLY A 155 39.37 0.47 24.19
N LYS A 156 38.10 0.45 23.72
CA LYS A 156 36.99 -0.22 24.42
C LYS A 156 36.50 -1.44 23.63
N ASN A 157 36.09 -2.50 24.34
CA ASN A 157 35.47 -3.65 23.71
C ASN A 157 34.06 -3.33 23.26
N PRO A 158 33.61 -3.81 22.07
CA PRO A 158 32.26 -3.59 21.57
C PRO A 158 31.25 -4.24 22.53
N LEU A 159 30.14 -3.51 22.76
CA LEU A 159 28.94 -4.05 23.41
C LEU A 159 28.29 -5.06 22.45
N THR A 160 28.33 -6.32 22.77
CA THR A 160 27.64 -7.41 22.08
C THR A 160 26.31 -7.69 22.77
N GLU A 161 25.34 -8.30 22.04
CA GLU A 161 24.05 -8.70 22.63
C GLU A 161 24.21 -9.58 23.89
N GLU A 162 25.28 -10.34 23.97
CA GLU A 162 25.60 -11.15 25.16
C GLU A 162 25.93 -10.30 26.41
N ASN A 163 26.37 -9.06 26.19
CA ASN A 163 26.68 -8.11 27.28
C ASN A 163 25.48 -7.29 27.73
N LEU A 164 24.38 -7.31 26.96
CA LEU A 164 23.11 -6.70 27.29
C LEU A 164 22.22 -7.71 28.05
N LYS A 165 22.69 -8.19 29.19
CA LYS A 165 21.81 -8.98 30.07
C LYS A 165 20.78 -8.03 30.63
N PRO A 166 19.46 -8.33 30.48
CA PRO A 166 18.44 -7.57 31.17
C PRO A 166 18.70 -7.66 32.67
N PHE A 167 18.57 -6.56 33.36
CA PHE A 167 18.66 -6.51 34.80
C PHE A 167 17.67 -7.53 35.39
N ALA A 168 18.21 -8.52 36.11
CA ALA A 168 17.45 -9.51 36.84
C ALA A 168 16.88 -8.87 38.11
#